data_8056b53b77b6b9ca2c5e7ac7a02b71c6
#
_entry.id   8056b53b77b6b9ca2c5e7ac7a02b71c6
#
_cell.length_a   1.000
_cell.length_b   1.000
_cell.length_c   1.000
_cell.angle_alpha   90.00
_cell.angle_beta   90.00
_cell.angle_gamma   90.00
#
_symmetry.space_group_name_H-M   'P 1'
#
loop_
_entity.id
_entity.type
_entity.pdbx_description
1 polymer ?
#
loop_
_entity_poly.entity_id
_entity_poly.type
_entity_poly.pdbx_seq_one_letter_code
_entity_poly.pdbx_strand_id
1 'polypeptide(L)' 'MIYGLISAIEFDDICVICGFHAAVKVLFVEGREVLFCDLHAFVNSEIIWENAQAIYDRSDILPPKH' A
#
# COMPACT_ATOMS: atom_id res chain seq x y z
N MET A 1 -4.57 5.04 7.56
CA MET A 1 -5.77 4.26 7.22
C MET A 1 -5.45 2.78 7.14
N ILE A 2 -6.34 1.95 7.61
CA ILE A 2 -6.20 0.50 7.52
C ILE A 2 -7.48 -0.06 6.90
N TYR A 3 -7.31 -0.91 5.90
CA TYR A 3 -8.40 -1.58 5.21
C TYR A 3 -8.12 -3.08 5.23
N GLY A 4 -9.01 -3.86 5.86
CA GLY A 4 -8.83 -5.31 6.00
C GLY A 4 -7.82 -5.68 7.07
N LEU A 5 -7.45 -6.95 7.11
CA LEU A 5 -6.50 -7.48 8.09
C LEU A 5 -5.10 -7.50 7.49
N ILE A 6 -4.25 -6.60 7.96
CA ILE A 6 -2.89 -6.47 7.46
C ILE A 6 -2.00 -5.90 8.57
N SER A 7 -0.76 -6.36 8.63
CA SER A 7 0.19 -5.88 9.63
C SER A 7 0.73 -4.50 9.24
N ALA A 8 1.21 -3.75 10.23
CA ALA A 8 1.78 -2.43 10.01
C ALA A 8 3.06 -2.51 9.19
N ILE A 9 3.42 -1.38 8.58
CA ILE A 9 4.68 -1.22 7.86
C ILE A 9 5.83 -1.19 8.87
N GLU A 10 6.87 -1.97 8.60
CA GLU A 10 8.06 -1.99 9.43
C GLU A 10 8.99 -0.84 9.07
N PHE A 11 9.88 -0.52 10.00
CA PHE A 11 10.81 0.60 9.85
C PHE A 11 11.69 0.47 8.60
N ASP A 12 12.11 -0.75 8.27
CA ASP A 12 13.02 -1.01 7.16
C ASP A 12 12.32 -1.43 5.86
N ASP A 13 11.00 -1.37 5.83
CA ASP A 13 10.26 -1.67 4.60
C ASP A 13 10.47 -0.57 3.57
N ILE A 14 10.68 -0.97 2.32
CA ILE A 14 10.96 -0.03 1.23
C ILE A 14 10.02 -0.28 0.06
N CYS A 15 9.82 0.77 -0.75
CA CYS A 15 9.03 0.69 -1.96
C CYS A 15 9.65 -0.30 -2.94
N VAL A 16 8.82 -1.17 -3.50
CA VAL A 16 9.27 -2.21 -4.45
C VAL A 16 9.74 -1.59 -5.76
N ILE A 17 9.32 -0.36 -6.08
CA ILE A 17 9.63 0.28 -7.36
C ILE A 17 10.91 1.12 -7.26
N CYS A 18 11.03 1.97 -6.24
CA CYS A 18 12.11 2.96 -6.17
C CYS A 18 13.05 2.80 -4.97
N GLY A 19 12.71 1.95 -4.01
CA GLY A 19 13.56 1.72 -2.84
C GLY A 19 13.49 2.76 -1.74
N PHE A 20 12.62 3.78 -1.86
CA PHE A 20 12.38 4.72 -0.78
C PHE A 20 11.57 4.04 0.35
N HIS A 21 11.50 4.71 1.49
CA HIS A 21 10.70 4.22 2.61
C HIS A 21 9.28 3.94 2.17
N ALA A 22 8.75 2.79 2.56
CA ALA A 22 7.38 2.44 2.24
C ALA A 22 6.41 3.26 3.10
N ALA A 23 5.33 3.71 2.49
CA ALA A 23 4.25 4.42 3.17
C ALA A 23 2.94 3.64 3.11
N VAL A 24 2.80 2.74 2.14
CA VAL A 24 1.59 1.95 1.94
C VAL A 24 1.98 0.49 1.73
N LYS A 25 1.30 -0.39 2.44
CA LYS A 25 1.45 -1.83 2.29
C LYS A 25 0.14 -2.40 1.77
N VAL A 26 0.22 -3.17 0.71
CA VAL A 26 -0.97 -3.70 0.05
C VAL A 26 -0.89 -5.22 -0.01
N LEU A 27 -1.95 -5.87 0.48
CA LEU A 27 -2.12 -7.31 0.29
C LEU A 27 -3.12 -7.49 -0.84
N PHE A 28 -2.65 -8.03 -1.96
CA PHE A 28 -3.52 -8.27 -3.11
C PHE A 28 -4.32 -9.56 -2.94
N VAL A 29 -5.43 -9.66 -3.68
CA VAL A 29 -6.36 -10.78 -3.56
C VAL A 29 -5.70 -12.13 -3.85
N GLU A 30 -4.59 -12.13 -4.59
CA GLU A 30 -3.81 -13.34 -4.87
C GLU A 30 -2.89 -13.75 -3.72
N GLY A 31 -2.85 -12.97 -2.63
CA GLY A 31 -2.06 -13.26 -1.45
C GLY A 31 -0.69 -12.62 -1.42
N ARG A 32 -0.33 -11.79 -2.42
CA ARG A 32 0.97 -11.15 -2.49
C ARG A 32 0.94 -9.80 -1.77
N GLU A 33 1.92 -9.56 -0.91
CA GLU A 33 2.12 -8.26 -0.27
C GLU A 33 3.10 -7.42 -1.09
N VAL A 34 2.74 -6.16 -1.32
CA VAL A 34 3.58 -5.21 -2.05
C VAL A 34 3.66 -3.92 -1.26
N LEU A 35 4.86 -3.33 -1.24
CA LEU A 35 5.13 -2.09 -0.52
C LEU A 35 5.35 -0.96 -1.51
N PHE A 36 4.74 0.19 -1.24
CA PHE A 36 4.87 1.37 -2.08
C PHE A 36 5.25 2.58 -1.24
N CYS A 37 6.08 3.47 -1.81
CA CYS A 37 6.27 4.80 -1.24
C CYS A 37 5.04 5.66 -1.53
N ASP A 38 5.01 6.88 -0.98
CA ASP A 38 3.86 7.77 -1.15
C ASP A 38 3.56 8.05 -2.62
N LEU A 39 4.59 8.36 -3.42
CA LEU A 39 4.41 8.67 -4.83
C LEU A 39 3.85 7.47 -5.60
N HIS A 40 4.48 6.31 -5.45
CA HIS A 40 4.08 5.14 -6.23
C HIS A 40 2.75 4.56 -5.76
N ALA A 41 2.42 4.70 -4.49
CA ALA A 41 1.09 4.34 -4.00
C ALA A 41 0.02 5.21 -4.64
N PHE A 42 0.26 6.52 -4.72
CA PHE A 42 -0.68 7.45 -5.32
C PHE A 42 -0.87 7.17 -6.81
N VAL A 43 0.24 6.99 -7.53
CA VAL A 43 0.20 6.73 -8.98
C VAL A 43 -0.53 5.43 -9.30
N ASN A 44 -0.42 4.43 -8.42
CA ASN A 44 -1.04 3.12 -8.62
C ASN A 44 -2.33 2.95 -7.84
N SER A 45 -2.90 4.02 -7.30
CA SER A 45 -4.04 3.92 -6.37
C SER A 45 -5.24 3.21 -6.96
N GLU A 46 -5.52 3.40 -8.24
CA GLU A 46 -6.66 2.76 -8.89
C GLU A 46 -6.49 1.25 -8.92
N ILE A 47 -5.32 0.78 -9.34
CA ILE A 47 -5.02 -0.66 -9.37
C ILE A 47 -5.04 -1.23 -7.95
N ILE A 48 -4.51 -0.50 -6.99
CA ILE A 48 -4.52 -0.91 -5.59
C ILE A 48 -5.95 -1.14 -5.12
N TRP A 49 -6.84 -0.15 -5.32
CA TRP A 49 -8.22 -0.27 -4.88
C TRP A 49 -8.97 -1.41 -5.57
N GLU A 50 -8.68 -1.65 -6.86
CA GLU A 50 -9.35 -2.70 -7.61
C GLU A 50 -8.97 -4.10 -7.13
N ASN A 51 -7.74 -4.29 -6.66
CA ASN A 51 -7.19 -5.62 -6.43
C ASN A 51 -6.79 -5.89 -4.99
N ALA A 52 -6.90 -4.92 -4.09
CA ALA A 52 -6.44 -5.08 -2.72
C ALA A 52 -7.43 -5.88 -1.89
N GLN A 53 -6.91 -6.85 -1.16
CA GLN A 53 -7.63 -7.54 -0.10
C GLN A 53 -7.51 -6.77 1.20
N ALA A 54 -6.35 -6.15 1.44
CA ALA A 54 -6.08 -5.35 2.63
C ALA A 54 -5.05 -4.28 2.32
N ILE A 55 -5.13 -3.15 3.02
CA ILE A 55 -4.22 -2.01 2.82
C ILE A 55 -3.86 -1.43 4.18
N TYR A 56 -2.58 -1.15 4.39
CA TYR A 56 -2.10 -0.31 5.47
C TYR A 56 -1.51 0.95 4.86
N ASP A 57 -2.18 2.09 5.07
CA ASP A 57 -1.77 3.39 4.53
C ASP A 57 -1.35 4.27 5.71
N ARG A 58 -0.04 4.33 5.98
CA ARG A 58 0.50 4.97 7.16
C ARG A 58 0.20 6.47 7.23
N SER A 59 0.22 7.14 6.09
CA SER A 59 0.10 8.59 6.03
C SER A 59 -1.18 9.05 5.35
N ASP A 60 -2.12 8.17 5.17
CA ASP A 60 -3.41 8.48 4.55
C ASP A 60 -3.25 9.09 3.16
N ILE A 61 -2.36 8.50 2.37
CA ILE A 61 -1.95 9.00 1.07
C ILE A 61 -2.95 8.65 -0.02
N LEU A 62 -3.52 7.45 0.05
CA LEU A 62 -4.41 6.96 -0.99
C LEU A 62 -5.70 7.78 -1.01
N PRO A 63 -6.17 8.18 -2.21
CA PRO A 63 -7.48 8.84 -2.30
C PRO A 63 -8.58 7.87 -1.87
N PRO A 64 -9.71 8.41 -1.37
CA PRO A 64 -10.81 7.55 -0.96
C PRO A 64 -11.32 6.71 -2.12
N LYS A 65 -11.75 5.50 -1.78
CA LYS A 65 -12.41 4.63 -2.75
C LYS A 65 -13.79 5.22 -3.10
N HIS A 66 -14.13 5.22 -4.36
CA HIS A 66 -15.41 5.71 -4.83
C HIS A 66 -16.54 4.77 -4.50
#